data_8c9314c1d9e7d3acd961187a093dd91c
#
_entry.id   8c9314c1d9e7d3acd961187a093dd91c
#
_cell.length_a   1.000
_cell.length_b   1.000
_cell.length_c   1.000
_cell.angle_alpha   90.00
_cell.angle_beta   90.00
_cell.angle_gamma   90.00
#
_symmetry.space_group_name_H-M   'P 1'
#
loop_
_entity.id
_entity.type
_entity.pdbx_description
1 polymer ?
#
loop_
_entity_poly.entity_id
_entity_poly.type
_entity_poly.pdbx_seq_one_letter_code
_entity_poly.pdbx_strand_id
1 'polypeptide(L)'
;MRSPNAFWVIFGMLTALAMHLAYALFVPASQLNEGVAALLESFGPNRLVIAEPGNAAGALAAHEAELAYAVCVFDLSSGPLEIKARVPDQYWSIEIYGNRGNSLYTLNDTQAPRRQLSVVLYDDNPDPQAIVDAANSSNRGLNTITVLTGTSTGIAVLRSAGAGKLERQRALDAFADSSCGPASG
;
A
#
# COMPACT_ATOMS: atom_id res chain seq x y z
N MET A 1 -32.78 -46.06 -5.23
CA MET A 1 -32.80 -45.72 -3.79
C MET A 1 -31.63 -44.78 -3.52
N ARG A 2 -31.88 -43.50 -3.30
CA ARG A 2 -30.82 -42.53 -2.86
C ARG A 2 -30.52 -42.83 -1.39
N SER A 3 -29.28 -43.19 -1.07
CA SER A 3 -28.90 -43.46 0.32
C SER A 3 -29.00 -42.14 1.12
N PRO A 4 -29.68 -42.10 2.27
CA PRO A 4 -29.80 -40.90 3.09
C PRO A 4 -28.42 -40.33 3.49
N ASN A 5 -27.41 -41.17 3.55
CA ASN A 5 -26.03 -40.77 3.87
C ASN A 5 -25.40 -39.90 2.79
N ALA A 6 -25.71 -40.11 1.52
CA ALA A 6 -25.16 -39.27 0.42
C ALA A 6 -25.67 -37.84 0.52
N PHE A 7 -26.92 -37.63 0.93
CA PHE A 7 -27.45 -36.29 1.18
C PHE A 7 -26.65 -35.51 2.24
N TRP A 8 -26.43 -36.17 3.39
CA TRP A 8 -25.69 -35.49 4.49
C TRP A 8 -24.24 -35.21 4.15
N VAL A 9 -23.59 -36.11 3.38
CA VAL A 9 -22.21 -35.87 2.90
C VAL A 9 -22.15 -34.66 1.96
N ILE A 10 -23.06 -34.59 0.98
CA ILE A 10 -23.11 -33.49 0.04
C ILE A 10 -23.44 -32.18 0.77
N PHE A 11 -24.40 -32.19 1.69
CA PHE A 11 -24.75 -31.02 2.49
C PHE A 11 -23.55 -30.54 3.34
N GLY A 12 -22.85 -31.46 4.00
CA GLY A 12 -21.64 -31.13 4.76
C GLY A 12 -20.54 -30.51 3.89
N MET A 13 -20.30 -31.07 2.69
CA MET A 13 -19.31 -30.50 1.76
C MET A 13 -19.70 -29.10 1.28
N LEU A 14 -20.95 -28.86 0.94
CA LEU A 14 -21.43 -27.55 0.50
C LEU A 14 -21.32 -26.52 1.64
N THR A 15 -21.66 -26.90 2.85
CA THR A 15 -21.54 -26.03 4.03
C THR A 15 -20.06 -25.68 4.32
N ALA A 16 -19.18 -26.68 4.27
CA ALA A 16 -17.74 -26.45 4.45
C ALA A 16 -17.16 -25.52 3.37
N LEU A 17 -17.55 -25.73 2.12
CA LEU A 17 -17.15 -24.88 1.00
C LEU A 17 -17.66 -23.44 1.19
N ALA A 18 -18.92 -23.27 1.56
CA ALA A 18 -19.51 -21.95 1.81
C ALA A 18 -18.79 -21.20 2.96
N MET A 19 -18.49 -21.90 4.06
CA MET A 19 -17.73 -21.35 5.17
C MET A 19 -16.31 -20.97 4.77
N HIS A 20 -15.65 -21.83 3.98
CA HIS A 20 -14.29 -21.55 3.49
C HIS A 20 -14.25 -20.32 2.60
N LEU A 21 -15.21 -20.18 1.68
CA LEU A 21 -15.33 -19.01 0.81
C LEU A 21 -15.62 -17.73 1.61
N ALA A 22 -16.54 -17.81 2.58
CA ALA A 22 -16.83 -16.70 3.47
C ALA A 22 -15.57 -16.25 4.24
N TYR A 23 -14.85 -17.20 4.84
CA TYR A 23 -13.60 -16.93 5.54
C TYR A 23 -12.56 -16.25 4.62
N ALA A 24 -12.34 -16.79 3.42
CA ALA A 24 -11.37 -16.27 2.46
C ALA A 24 -11.69 -14.85 1.98
N LEU A 25 -12.97 -14.47 1.92
CA LEU A 25 -13.41 -13.16 1.46
C LEU A 25 -13.42 -12.10 2.58
N PHE A 26 -13.77 -12.48 3.81
CA PHE A 26 -14.02 -11.51 4.89
C PHE A 26 -12.79 -11.28 5.78
N VAL A 27 -11.98 -12.32 6.05
CA VAL A 27 -10.87 -12.20 7.00
C VAL A 27 -9.75 -11.27 6.51
N PRO A 28 -9.29 -11.30 5.24
CA PRO A 28 -8.23 -10.39 4.79
C PRO A 28 -8.61 -8.91 4.91
N ALA A 29 -9.86 -8.58 4.58
CA ALA A 29 -10.35 -7.21 4.66
C ALA A 29 -10.42 -6.69 6.10
N SER A 30 -10.85 -7.52 7.05
CA SER A 30 -10.92 -7.12 8.47
C SER A 30 -9.53 -6.89 9.07
N GLN A 31 -8.56 -7.74 8.78
CA GLN A 31 -7.17 -7.58 9.25
C GLN A 31 -6.51 -6.33 8.69
N LEU A 32 -6.72 -6.01 7.41
CA LEU A 32 -6.22 -4.79 6.82
C LEU A 32 -6.83 -3.55 7.51
N ASN A 33 -8.14 -3.55 7.74
CA ASN A 33 -8.83 -2.44 8.39
C ASN A 33 -8.35 -2.21 9.83
N GLU A 34 -8.14 -3.26 10.60
CA GLU A 34 -7.58 -3.16 11.96
C GLU A 34 -6.15 -2.60 11.94
N GLY A 35 -5.30 -3.06 11.02
CA GLY A 35 -3.95 -2.56 10.86
C GLY A 35 -3.91 -1.09 10.43
N VAL A 36 -4.76 -0.69 9.50
CA VAL A 36 -4.91 0.71 9.06
C VAL A 36 -5.43 1.59 10.21
N ALA A 37 -6.42 1.12 10.98
CA ALA A 37 -6.92 1.85 12.14
C ALA A 37 -5.84 2.07 13.21
N ALA A 38 -5.05 1.04 13.51
CA ALA A 38 -3.92 1.15 14.45
C ALA A 38 -2.84 2.13 13.98
N LEU A 39 -2.57 2.18 12.66
CA LEU A 39 -1.65 3.16 12.08
C LEU A 39 -2.19 4.60 12.21
N LEU A 40 -3.46 4.81 11.89
CA LEU A 40 -4.12 6.11 12.00
C LEU A 40 -4.15 6.61 13.44
N GLU A 41 -4.44 5.75 14.41
CA GLU A 41 -4.42 6.09 15.83
C GLU A 41 -3.02 6.47 16.32
N SER A 42 -2.00 5.74 15.86
CA SER A 42 -0.62 5.92 16.34
C SER A 42 0.11 7.08 15.67
N PHE A 43 -0.11 7.32 14.38
CA PHE A 43 0.71 8.23 13.56
C PHE A 43 -0.10 9.27 12.79
N GLY A 44 -1.41 9.13 12.68
CA GLY A 44 -2.28 9.96 11.85
C GLY A 44 -2.17 9.65 10.34
N PRO A 45 -3.02 10.27 9.51
CA PRO A 45 -2.96 10.14 8.06
C PRO A 45 -1.82 10.97 7.44
N ASN A 46 -1.53 10.68 6.17
CA ASN A 46 -0.62 11.45 5.32
C ASN A 46 0.81 11.54 5.87
N ARG A 47 1.27 10.46 6.48
CA ARG A 47 2.62 10.35 7.02
C ARG A 47 3.23 9.00 6.66
N LEU A 48 4.49 9.02 6.21
CA LEU A 48 5.25 7.80 5.98
C LEU A 48 5.78 7.26 7.31
N VAL A 49 5.53 5.98 7.57
CA VAL A 49 5.96 5.27 8.79
C VAL A 49 6.77 4.05 8.38
N ILE A 50 8.00 3.96 8.86
CA ILE A 50 8.86 2.80 8.66
C ILE A 50 8.39 1.67 9.58
N ALA A 51 8.28 0.46 9.03
CA ALA A 51 7.89 -0.72 9.78
C ALA A 51 9.07 -1.21 10.63
N GLU A 52 8.90 -1.07 11.94
CA GLU A 52 9.87 -1.52 12.94
C GLU A 52 9.21 -2.52 13.91
N PRO A 53 9.99 -3.46 14.48
CA PRO A 53 9.46 -4.35 15.50
C PRO A 53 8.84 -3.56 16.66
N GLY A 54 7.56 -3.84 16.94
CA GLY A 54 6.83 -3.21 18.04
C GLY A 54 5.99 -1.99 17.67
N ASN A 55 6.06 -1.47 16.43
CA ASN A 55 5.12 -0.45 15.98
C ASN A 55 3.97 -1.04 15.14
N ALA A 56 2.91 -0.26 14.92
CA ALA A 56 1.75 -0.70 14.15
C ALA A 56 2.09 -1.07 12.69
N ALA A 57 3.04 -0.37 12.06
CA ALA A 57 3.51 -0.68 10.72
C ALA A 57 4.28 -2.01 10.70
N GLY A 58 5.09 -2.29 11.72
CA GLY A 58 5.80 -3.56 11.88
C GLY A 58 4.86 -4.74 12.09
N ALA A 59 3.72 -4.54 12.75
CA ALA A 59 2.71 -5.57 12.90
C ALA A 59 2.08 -5.98 11.56
N LEU A 60 1.86 -5.03 10.64
CA LEU A 60 1.42 -5.32 9.27
C LEU A 60 2.47 -6.07 8.45
N ALA A 61 3.75 -5.75 8.66
CA ALA A 61 4.89 -6.31 7.93
C ALA A 61 5.45 -7.61 8.55
N ALA A 62 4.93 -8.07 9.68
CA ALA A 62 5.53 -9.13 10.50
C ALA A 62 5.68 -10.50 9.81
N HIS A 63 5.00 -10.71 8.68
CA HIS A 63 4.99 -12.00 7.99
C HIS A 63 6.11 -12.18 6.96
N GLU A 64 6.87 -11.13 6.63
CA GLU A 64 7.90 -11.18 5.59
C GLU A 64 9.23 -10.60 6.10
N ALA A 65 9.96 -11.42 6.85
CA ALA A 65 11.24 -11.01 7.47
C ALA A 65 12.34 -10.62 6.46
N GLU A 66 12.19 -11.02 5.20
CA GLU A 66 13.16 -10.75 4.14
C GLU A 66 12.96 -9.40 3.45
N LEU A 67 11.90 -8.68 3.78
CA LEU A 67 11.60 -7.36 3.23
C LEU A 67 11.65 -6.29 4.32
N ALA A 68 12.04 -5.09 3.92
CA ALA A 68 11.85 -3.87 4.68
C ALA A 68 10.63 -3.14 4.15
N TYR A 69 9.85 -2.52 5.02
CA TYR A 69 8.60 -1.85 4.68
C TYR A 69 8.55 -0.43 5.21
N ALA A 70 7.90 0.46 4.45
CA ALA A 70 7.37 1.71 4.94
C ALA A 70 5.94 1.88 4.41
N VAL A 71 5.06 2.42 5.23
CA VAL A 71 3.64 2.56 4.91
C VAL A 71 3.17 3.98 5.11
N CYS A 72 2.24 4.42 4.28
CA CYS A 72 1.54 5.68 4.44
C CYS A 72 0.04 5.43 4.29
N VAL A 73 -0.73 5.65 5.35
CA VAL A 73 -2.19 5.72 5.24
C VAL A 73 -2.53 7.10 4.72
N PHE A 74 -3.16 7.17 3.55
CA PHE A 74 -3.50 8.43 2.92
C PHE A 74 -4.97 8.80 3.11
N ASP A 75 -5.19 10.12 3.24
CA ASP A 75 -6.49 10.76 3.21
C ASP A 75 -6.41 11.99 2.30
N LEU A 76 -7.16 11.94 1.20
CA LEU A 76 -7.22 12.97 0.16
C LEU A 76 -8.33 14.01 0.38
N SER A 77 -9.04 13.94 1.50
CA SER A 77 -10.16 14.87 1.79
C SER A 77 -9.73 16.34 1.85
N SER A 78 -8.45 16.59 2.14
CA SER A 78 -7.86 17.93 2.20
C SER A 78 -7.11 18.33 0.92
N GLY A 79 -7.11 17.48 -0.11
CA GLY A 79 -6.43 17.74 -1.38
C GLY A 79 -5.48 16.62 -1.80
N PRO A 80 -4.74 16.82 -2.91
CA PRO A 80 -3.83 15.81 -3.43
C PRO A 80 -2.65 15.55 -2.50
N LEU A 81 -2.16 14.31 -2.53
CA LEU A 81 -1.05 13.84 -1.71
C LEU A 81 0.14 13.46 -2.57
N GLU A 82 1.34 13.84 -2.14
CA GLU A 82 2.58 13.46 -2.79
C GLU A 82 3.38 12.47 -1.92
N ILE A 83 3.77 11.37 -2.52
CA ILE A 83 4.71 10.40 -1.96
C ILE A 83 6.03 10.60 -2.67
N LYS A 84 7.01 11.21 -1.99
CA LYS A 84 8.39 11.28 -2.47
C LYS A 84 9.12 10.06 -1.96
N ALA A 85 9.44 9.13 -2.86
CA ALA A 85 10.14 7.91 -2.49
C ALA A 85 11.58 7.96 -2.97
N ARG A 86 12.50 7.74 -2.02
CA ARG A 86 13.86 7.36 -2.32
C ARG A 86 13.96 5.84 -2.25
N VAL A 87 14.55 5.23 -3.25
CA VAL A 87 14.60 3.78 -3.38
C VAL A 87 16.06 3.31 -3.49
N PRO A 88 16.40 2.17 -2.88
CA PRO A 88 17.74 1.60 -2.96
C PRO A 88 18.01 0.97 -4.34
N ASP A 89 19.26 0.55 -4.57
CA ASP A 89 19.68 -0.12 -5.81
C ASP A 89 19.23 -1.60 -5.91
N GLN A 90 18.70 -2.16 -4.83
CA GLN A 90 18.14 -3.51 -4.77
C GLN A 90 16.66 -3.51 -5.12
N TYR A 91 16.02 -4.69 -5.18
CA TYR A 91 14.58 -4.81 -5.43
C TYR A 91 13.78 -3.89 -4.51
N TRP A 92 12.85 -3.17 -5.12
CA TRP A 92 11.86 -2.36 -4.42
C TRP A 92 10.53 -2.34 -5.18
N SER A 93 9.46 -2.09 -4.46
CA SER A 93 8.16 -1.79 -5.08
C SER A 93 7.39 -0.76 -4.25
N ILE A 94 6.52 -0.03 -4.93
CA ILE A 94 5.48 0.82 -4.34
C ILE A 94 4.14 0.27 -4.80
N GLU A 95 3.26 0.03 -3.85
CA GLU A 95 1.90 -0.42 -4.12
C GLU A 95 0.92 0.50 -3.42
N ILE A 96 -0.13 0.89 -4.13
CA ILE A 96 -1.18 1.75 -3.63
C ILE A 96 -2.46 0.95 -3.62
N TYR A 97 -3.08 0.86 -2.45
CA TYR A 97 -4.32 0.16 -2.22
C TYR A 97 -5.41 1.13 -1.81
N GLY A 98 -6.60 0.93 -2.33
CA GLY A 98 -7.79 1.63 -1.89
C GLY A 98 -8.28 1.13 -0.52
N ASN A 99 -9.29 1.81 0.02
CA ASN A 99 -9.88 1.52 1.32
C ASN A 99 -10.52 0.12 1.46
N ARG A 100 -10.73 -0.59 0.34
CA ARG A 100 -11.21 -1.98 0.31
C ARG A 100 -10.10 -3.01 0.10
N GLY A 101 -8.82 -2.58 0.10
CA GLY A 101 -7.67 -3.45 -0.13
C GLY A 101 -7.45 -3.83 -1.61
N ASN A 102 -8.20 -3.24 -2.55
CA ASN A 102 -7.96 -3.41 -3.97
C ASN A 102 -6.70 -2.65 -4.40
N SER A 103 -5.84 -3.28 -5.17
CA SER A 103 -4.66 -2.63 -5.75
C SER A 103 -5.12 -1.60 -6.80
N LEU A 104 -4.69 -0.36 -6.62
CA LEU A 104 -4.96 0.76 -7.52
C LEU A 104 -3.78 1.00 -8.47
N TYR A 105 -2.57 0.88 -7.94
CA TYR A 105 -1.34 1.11 -8.71
C TYR A 105 -0.18 0.31 -8.12
N THR A 106 0.70 -0.17 -8.99
CA THR A 106 1.93 -0.87 -8.61
C THR A 106 3.08 -0.41 -9.50
N LEU A 107 4.22 -0.12 -8.89
CA LEU A 107 5.47 0.24 -9.56
C LEU A 107 6.62 -0.50 -8.88
N ASN A 108 7.60 -0.94 -9.67
CA ASN A 108 8.78 -1.62 -9.16
C ASN A 108 10.08 -1.15 -9.85
N ASP A 109 11.20 -1.68 -9.40
CA ASP A 109 12.56 -1.37 -9.86
C ASP A 109 12.77 -1.58 -11.36
N THR A 110 12.06 -2.54 -11.97
CA THR A 110 12.18 -2.82 -13.41
C THR A 110 11.46 -1.79 -14.27
N GLN A 111 10.41 -1.15 -13.72
CA GLN A 111 9.58 -0.16 -14.43
C GLN A 111 10.12 1.27 -14.27
N ALA A 112 10.79 1.56 -13.17
CA ALA A 112 11.38 2.87 -12.90
C ALA A 112 12.79 2.73 -12.33
N PRO A 113 13.82 2.65 -13.18
CA PRO A 113 15.21 2.41 -12.76
C PRO A 113 15.87 3.66 -12.14
N ARG A 114 15.12 4.55 -11.51
CA ARG A 114 15.61 5.77 -10.88
C ARG A 114 15.54 5.68 -9.36
N ARG A 115 16.48 6.34 -8.68
CA ARG A 115 16.58 6.35 -7.21
C ARG A 115 15.60 7.27 -6.51
N GLN A 116 14.98 8.18 -7.22
CA GLN A 116 13.98 9.11 -6.70
C GLN A 116 12.78 9.14 -7.61
N LEU A 117 11.61 9.06 -7.03
CA LEU A 117 10.34 9.16 -7.73
C LEU A 117 9.34 9.92 -6.86
N SER A 118 8.41 10.56 -7.52
CA SER A 118 7.27 11.23 -6.89
C SER A 118 6.00 10.59 -7.42
N VAL A 119 5.12 10.16 -6.51
CA VAL A 119 3.79 9.67 -6.84
C VAL A 119 2.77 10.61 -6.25
N VAL A 120 1.98 11.25 -7.09
CA VAL A 120 0.93 12.16 -6.67
C VAL A 120 -0.42 11.47 -6.80
N LEU A 121 -1.13 11.40 -5.68
CA LEU A 121 -2.44 10.78 -5.57
C LEU A 121 -3.52 11.85 -5.65
N TYR A 122 -4.51 11.62 -6.50
CA TYR A 122 -5.72 12.43 -6.63
C TYR A 122 -6.95 11.56 -6.37
N ASP A 123 -7.99 12.16 -5.80
CA ASP A 123 -9.33 11.59 -5.72
C ASP A 123 -9.99 11.55 -7.12
N ASP A 124 -11.20 10.98 -7.22
CA ASP A 124 -11.94 10.76 -8.47
C ASP A 124 -12.31 12.02 -9.26
N ASN A 125 -12.23 13.19 -8.63
CA ASN A 125 -12.59 14.46 -9.26
C ASN A 125 -11.49 15.52 -9.08
N PRO A 126 -10.28 15.28 -9.63
CA PRO A 126 -9.21 16.26 -9.51
C PRO A 126 -9.57 17.54 -10.29
N ASP A 127 -9.19 18.69 -9.75
CA ASP A 127 -9.21 19.93 -10.51
C ASP A 127 -8.38 19.73 -11.80
N PRO A 128 -8.95 19.98 -13.00
CA PRO A 128 -8.22 19.85 -14.26
C PRO A 128 -6.89 20.63 -14.26
N GLN A 129 -6.83 21.77 -13.57
CA GLN A 129 -5.62 22.55 -13.45
C GLN A 129 -4.56 21.82 -12.62
N ALA A 130 -4.94 21.12 -11.55
CA ALA A 130 -4.01 20.34 -10.73
C ALA A 130 -3.36 19.17 -11.52
N ILE A 131 -4.10 18.56 -12.46
CA ILE A 131 -3.53 17.54 -13.36
C ILE A 131 -2.48 18.16 -14.31
N VAL A 132 -2.79 19.34 -14.86
CA VAL A 132 -1.87 20.06 -15.75
C VAL A 132 -0.61 20.47 -15.00
N ASP A 133 -0.74 20.94 -13.76
CA ASP A 133 0.38 21.36 -12.92
C ASP A 133 1.26 20.16 -12.52
N ALA A 134 0.65 18.99 -12.21
CA ALA A 134 1.36 17.75 -11.96
C ALA A 134 2.13 17.27 -13.21
N ALA A 135 1.52 17.34 -14.40
CA ALA A 135 2.16 16.99 -15.66
C ALA A 135 3.33 17.96 -15.98
N ASN A 136 3.18 19.25 -15.69
CA ASN A 136 4.24 20.25 -15.84
C ASN A 136 5.37 20.06 -14.81
N SER A 137 5.07 19.56 -13.64
CA SER A 137 6.06 19.22 -12.60
C SER A 137 6.91 18.02 -13.03
N SER A 138 6.33 17.07 -13.75
CA SER A 138 7.05 15.93 -14.35
C SER A 138 8.15 16.38 -15.33
N ASN A 139 7.94 17.49 -16.03
CA ASN A 139 8.92 18.08 -16.96
C ASN A 139 10.12 18.75 -16.25
N ARG A 140 10.08 18.97 -14.94
CA ARG A 140 11.16 19.58 -14.15
C ARG A 140 12.20 18.59 -13.63
N GLY A 141 12.27 17.37 -14.19
CA GLY A 141 13.34 16.40 -13.91
C GLY A 141 13.06 15.41 -12.79
N LEU A 142 11.91 15.48 -12.15
CA LEU A 142 11.39 14.43 -11.24
C LEU A 142 10.52 13.47 -12.04
N ASN A 143 10.71 12.16 -11.83
CA ASN A 143 9.74 11.17 -12.32
C ASN A 143 8.47 11.28 -11.47
N THR A 144 7.58 12.18 -11.86
CA THR A 144 6.29 12.31 -11.20
C THR A 144 5.28 11.41 -11.89
N ILE A 145 4.65 10.56 -11.12
CA ILE A 145 3.61 9.64 -11.54
C ILE A 145 2.31 10.12 -10.91
N THR A 146 1.29 10.33 -11.74
CA THR A 146 -0.03 10.71 -11.25
C THR A 146 -0.93 9.49 -11.18
N VAL A 147 -1.56 9.27 -10.03
CA VAL A 147 -2.49 8.16 -9.79
C VAL A 147 -3.85 8.70 -9.37
N LEU A 148 -4.88 8.34 -10.11
CA LEU A 148 -6.28 8.57 -9.72
C LEU A 148 -6.74 7.38 -8.88
N THR A 149 -7.10 7.64 -7.62
CA THR A 149 -7.33 6.56 -6.67
C THR A 149 -8.76 6.02 -6.67
N GLY A 150 -9.73 6.82 -7.14
CA GLY A 150 -11.14 6.44 -7.06
C GLY A 150 -11.68 6.30 -5.64
N THR A 151 -10.88 6.65 -4.65
CA THR A 151 -11.25 6.68 -3.24
C THR A 151 -10.45 7.77 -2.53
N SER A 152 -11.06 8.45 -1.57
CA SER A 152 -10.40 9.49 -0.78
C SER A 152 -9.41 8.93 0.25
N THR A 153 -9.49 7.63 0.59
CA THR A 153 -8.64 7.00 1.60
C THR A 153 -8.07 5.68 1.13
N GLY A 154 -6.91 5.32 1.66
CA GLY A 154 -6.25 4.06 1.35
C GLY A 154 -4.87 3.96 1.99
N ILE A 155 -4.05 3.06 1.49
CA ILE A 155 -2.70 2.82 2.01
C ILE A 155 -1.70 2.70 0.86
N ALA A 156 -0.58 3.38 0.97
CA ALA A 156 0.58 3.19 0.12
C ALA A 156 1.63 2.38 0.89
N VAL A 157 2.17 1.37 0.25
CA VAL A 157 3.17 0.45 0.82
C VAL A 157 4.43 0.49 -0.03
N LEU A 158 5.53 0.89 0.59
CA LEU A 158 6.87 0.80 0.01
C LEU A 158 7.53 -0.46 0.57
N ARG A 159 8.12 -1.27 -0.28
CA ARG A 159 8.90 -2.45 0.13
C ARG A 159 10.21 -2.51 -0.61
N SER A 160 11.21 -3.07 0.06
CA SER A 160 12.51 -3.34 -0.53
C SER A 160 13.10 -4.62 0.04
N ALA A 161 13.95 -5.29 -0.75
CA ALA A 161 14.72 -6.43 -0.26
C ALA A 161 15.49 -6.04 1.00
N GLY A 162 15.53 -6.94 1.98
CA GLY A 162 16.11 -6.70 3.31
C GLY A 162 16.50 -7.98 4.04
N ALA A 163 16.75 -9.08 3.31
CA ALA A 163 17.16 -10.36 3.88
C ALA A 163 18.52 -10.27 4.59
N GLY A 164 19.47 -9.52 4.01
CA GLY A 164 20.76 -9.25 4.60
C GLY A 164 20.78 -7.98 5.45
N LYS A 165 21.62 -7.92 6.49
CA LYS A 165 21.75 -6.73 7.36
C LYS A 165 22.06 -5.46 6.56
N LEU A 166 22.94 -5.54 5.58
CA LEU A 166 23.35 -4.41 4.75
C LEU A 166 22.22 -3.96 3.81
N GLU A 167 21.50 -4.90 3.22
CA GLU A 167 20.33 -4.62 2.35
C GLU A 167 19.23 -3.94 3.15
N ARG A 168 18.93 -4.47 4.34
CA ARG A 168 17.96 -3.86 5.25
C ARG A 168 18.33 -2.44 5.63
N GLN A 169 19.60 -2.20 5.99
CA GLN A 169 20.05 -0.86 6.34
C GLN A 169 19.88 0.11 5.18
N ARG A 170 20.28 -0.27 3.96
CA ARG A 170 20.10 0.56 2.76
C ARG A 170 18.61 0.87 2.47
N ALA A 171 17.74 -0.11 2.69
CA ALA A 171 16.30 0.09 2.53
C ALA A 171 15.76 1.09 3.57
N LEU A 172 16.14 0.93 4.84
CA LEU A 172 15.72 1.82 5.92
C LEU A 172 16.24 3.25 5.73
N ASP A 173 17.50 3.41 5.32
CA ASP A 173 18.10 4.71 5.01
C ASP A 173 17.34 5.41 3.84
N ALA A 174 17.00 4.64 2.80
CA ALA A 174 16.21 5.16 1.67
C ALA A 174 14.79 5.57 2.11
N PHE A 175 14.14 4.78 2.96
CA PHE A 175 12.81 5.11 3.47
C PHE A 175 12.83 6.30 4.43
N ALA A 176 13.91 6.48 5.22
CA ALA A 176 14.07 7.65 6.07
C ALA A 176 14.17 8.97 5.27
N ASP A 177 14.70 8.90 4.05
CA ASP A 177 14.77 10.03 3.11
C ASP A 177 13.49 10.19 2.25
N SER A 178 12.48 9.37 2.51
CA SER A 178 11.19 9.38 1.81
C SER A 178 10.13 10.12 2.63
N SER A 179 9.10 10.61 1.98
CA SER A 179 8.03 11.35 2.65
C SER A 179 6.66 11.06 2.04
N CYS A 180 5.63 11.27 2.83
CA CYS A 180 4.24 11.23 2.43
C CYS A 180 3.56 12.45 3.05
N GLY A 181 2.96 13.31 2.22
CA GLY A 181 2.36 14.55 2.68
C GLY A 181 1.62 15.31 1.58
N PRO A 182 0.99 16.46 1.90
CA PRO A 182 0.29 17.27 0.91
C PRO A 182 1.18 17.57 -0.29
N ALA A 183 0.61 17.48 -1.50
CA ALA A 183 1.34 17.84 -2.71
C ALA A 183 1.71 19.32 -2.69
N SER A 184 3.00 19.60 -2.94
CA SER A 184 3.48 20.97 -3.08
C SER A 184 2.99 21.53 -4.42
N GLY A 185 2.10 22.52 -4.39
CA GLY A 185 1.67 23.26 -5.57
C GLY A 185 2.82 24.04 -6.25
#